data_2fd7be277bc4ddd9459450ea422bf9e1
#
_entry.id   2fd7be277bc4ddd9459450ea422bf9e1
#
_cell.length_a   1.000
_cell.length_b   1.000
_cell.length_c   1.000
_cell.angle_alpha   90.00
_cell.angle_beta   90.00
_cell.angle_gamma   90.00
#
_symmetry.space_group_name_H-M   'P 1'
#
loop_
_entity.id
_entity.type
_entity.pdbx_description
1 polymer ?
#
loop_
_entity_poly.entity_id
_entity_poly.type
_entity_poly.pdbx_seq_one_letter_code
_entity_poly.pdbx_strand_id
1 'polypeptide(L)'
;LFRLGVMIQMTWPGAPTITYGDEAGLCGWTDPDNRRTYPWGREDNELIEFHRQLIRIHKDYQVFKTGSIMFLKGQYKLIGYGRFDENDKIVVMINSSDEVREADIPVWRMGIIQETRMARLMLSDREGYSDEAKVYPVVNGLIHVECPPMSGMIIKDIESMG
;
A
#
# COMPACT_ATOMS: atom_id res chain seq x y z
N LEU A 1 7.96 -5.79 8.70
CA LEU A 1 6.62 -6.38 8.75
C LEU A 1 5.56 -5.37 9.21
N PHE A 2 5.82 -4.56 10.24
CA PHE A 2 4.87 -3.58 10.78
C PHE A 2 4.38 -2.61 9.68
N ARG A 3 5.30 -2.02 8.88
CA ARG A 3 4.93 -1.13 7.78
C ARG A 3 3.96 -1.77 6.76
N LEU A 4 4.07 -3.07 6.49
CA LEU A 4 3.13 -3.78 5.61
C LEU A 4 1.72 -3.81 6.21
N GLY A 5 1.61 -4.03 7.52
CA GLY A 5 0.34 -3.96 8.24
C GLY A 5 -0.31 -2.58 8.16
N VAL A 6 0.49 -1.52 8.33
CA VAL A 6 0.02 -0.12 8.20
C VAL A 6 -0.43 0.18 6.76
N MET A 7 0.28 -0.32 5.74
CA MET A 7 -0.15 -0.16 4.35
C MET A 7 -1.49 -0.82 4.09
N ILE A 8 -1.69 -2.04 4.57
CA ILE A 8 -2.99 -2.72 4.48
C ILE A 8 -4.06 -1.90 5.20
N GLN A 9 -3.82 -1.49 6.44
CA GLN A 9 -4.76 -0.71 7.25
C GLN A 9 -5.22 0.57 6.54
N MET A 10 -4.30 1.31 5.93
CA MET A 10 -4.59 2.59 5.26
C MET A 10 -5.23 2.43 3.88
N THR A 11 -5.17 1.26 3.28
CA THR A 11 -5.71 1.00 1.94
C THR A 11 -6.92 0.05 1.93
N TRP A 12 -7.22 -0.61 3.04
CA TRP A 12 -8.38 -1.49 3.19
C TRP A 12 -9.69 -0.68 3.34
N PRO A 13 -10.85 -1.22 2.95
CA PRO A 13 -12.14 -0.57 3.18
C PRO A 13 -12.41 -0.33 4.67
N GLY A 14 -12.93 0.84 4.99
CA GLY A 14 -13.29 1.24 6.35
C GLY A 14 -12.46 2.44 6.83
N ALA A 15 -12.73 2.89 8.05
CA ALA A 15 -12.01 3.98 8.67
C ALA A 15 -10.73 3.43 9.35
N PRO A 16 -9.54 3.80 8.90
CA PRO A 16 -8.31 3.37 9.55
C PRO A 16 -8.21 3.96 10.96
N THR A 17 -7.87 3.12 11.93
CA THR A 17 -7.69 3.53 13.32
C THR A 17 -6.26 3.28 13.76
N ILE A 18 -5.58 4.30 14.25
CA ILE A 18 -4.23 4.21 14.80
C ILE A 18 -4.35 4.24 16.33
N THR A 19 -3.80 3.22 17.00
CA THR A 19 -3.62 3.28 18.45
C THR A 19 -2.45 4.22 18.75
N TYR A 20 -2.60 5.11 19.74
CA TYR A 20 -1.57 6.08 20.09
C TYR A 20 -0.21 5.40 20.30
N GLY A 21 0.81 5.97 19.71
CA GLY A 21 2.19 5.49 19.81
C GLY A 21 2.60 4.46 18.77
N ASP A 22 1.65 3.81 18.07
CA ASP A 22 1.98 2.90 16.96
C ASP A 22 2.79 3.65 15.89
N GLU A 23 2.37 4.88 15.59
CA GLU A 23 3.06 5.76 14.62
C GLU A 23 4.47 6.14 15.05
N ALA A 24 4.73 6.13 16.36
CA ALA A 24 6.02 6.51 16.95
C ALA A 24 6.90 5.31 17.35
N GLY A 25 6.48 4.09 16.96
CA GLY A 25 7.24 2.87 17.24
C GLY A 25 7.10 2.37 18.69
N LEU A 26 6.03 2.77 19.40
CA LEU A 26 5.76 2.27 20.74
C LEU A 26 5.49 0.77 20.68
N CYS A 27 6.31 0.00 21.37
CA CYS A 27 6.14 -1.45 21.50
C CYS A 27 5.60 -1.82 22.87
N GLY A 28 4.73 -2.80 22.92
CA GLY A 28 4.20 -3.39 24.15
C GLY A 28 3.95 -4.88 23.96
N TRP A 29 3.69 -5.58 25.06
CA TRP A 29 3.30 -6.98 25.06
C TRP A 29 1.81 -7.10 25.38
N THR A 30 1.43 -8.06 26.20
CA THR A 30 0.05 -8.20 26.68
C THR A 30 -0.29 -7.11 27.69
N ASP A 31 -1.61 -6.86 27.91
CA ASP A 31 -2.11 -5.92 28.91
C ASP A 31 -1.58 -6.27 30.33
N PRO A 32 -1.07 -5.31 31.10
CA PRO A 32 -1.09 -3.84 30.89
C PRO A 32 0.13 -3.26 30.17
N ASP A 33 1.11 -4.04 29.73
CA ASP A 33 2.37 -3.57 29.15
C ASP A 33 2.17 -2.82 27.82
N ASN A 34 1.08 -3.07 27.10
CA ASN A 34 0.69 -2.34 25.90
C ASN A 34 0.14 -0.92 26.17
N ARG A 35 -0.04 -0.52 27.44
CA ARG A 35 -0.51 0.81 27.86
C ARG A 35 0.62 1.72 28.34
N ARG A 36 1.77 1.64 27.70
CA ARG A 36 2.92 2.51 28.00
C ARG A 36 2.63 3.96 27.65
N THR A 37 3.31 4.88 28.32
CA THR A 37 3.27 6.30 27.96
C THR A 37 3.86 6.53 26.56
N TYR A 38 3.37 7.55 25.86
CA TYR A 38 3.92 7.94 24.58
C TYR A 38 5.42 8.23 24.70
N PRO A 39 6.26 7.80 23.73
CA PRO A 39 7.73 7.86 23.85
C PRO A 39 8.29 9.26 23.54
N TRP A 40 7.82 10.30 24.25
CA TRP A 40 8.25 11.68 24.05
C TRP A 40 9.77 11.83 24.03
N GLY A 41 10.30 12.46 22.95
CA GLY A 41 11.73 12.67 22.72
C GLY A 41 12.51 11.43 22.30
N ARG A 42 11.81 10.31 22.02
CA ARG A 42 12.39 9.04 21.56
C ARG A 42 11.54 8.41 20.46
N GLU A 43 10.76 9.23 19.77
CA GLU A 43 9.87 8.81 18.70
C GLU A 43 10.67 8.27 17.49
N ASP A 44 10.16 7.24 16.84
CA ASP A 44 10.62 6.81 15.53
C ASP A 44 10.11 7.79 14.45
N ASN A 45 10.92 8.79 14.14
CA ASN A 45 10.53 9.84 13.19
C ASN A 45 10.34 9.30 11.76
N GLU A 46 11.08 8.27 11.35
CA GLU A 46 10.90 7.64 10.04
C GLU A 46 9.52 6.97 9.96
N LEU A 47 9.13 6.29 11.02
CA LEU A 47 7.82 5.65 11.08
C LEU A 47 6.67 6.67 11.14
N ILE A 48 6.86 7.81 11.83
CA ILE A 48 5.90 8.92 11.81
C ILE A 48 5.72 9.46 10.39
N GLU A 49 6.81 9.73 9.68
CA GLU A 49 6.73 10.23 8.30
C GLU A 49 6.08 9.21 7.36
N PHE A 50 6.38 7.93 7.53
CA PHE A 50 5.72 6.85 6.79
C PHE A 50 4.20 6.86 6.99
N HIS A 51 3.72 7.00 8.24
CA HIS A 51 2.29 7.13 8.53
C HIS A 51 1.69 8.39 7.89
N ARG A 52 2.40 9.53 7.97
CA ARG A 52 1.95 10.78 7.33
C ARG A 52 1.76 10.63 5.83
N GLN A 53 2.71 9.99 5.14
CA GLN A 53 2.60 9.75 3.70
C GLN A 53 1.42 8.83 3.36
N LEU A 54 1.21 7.75 4.10
CA LEU A 54 0.06 6.87 3.87
C LEU A 54 -1.28 7.56 4.18
N ILE A 55 -1.34 8.37 5.24
CA ILE A 55 -2.53 9.18 5.56
C ILE A 55 -2.80 10.18 4.45
N ARG A 56 -1.76 10.81 3.88
CA ARG A 56 -1.90 11.71 2.74
C ARG A 56 -2.50 10.96 1.55
N ILE A 57 -1.90 9.83 1.14
CA ILE A 57 -2.42 8.99 0.05
C ILE A 57 -3.88 8.60 0.32
N HIS A 58 -4.22 8.17 1.53
CA HIS A 58 -5.60 7.84 1.89
C HIS A 58 -6.56 9.02 1.75
N LYS A 59 -6.12 10.25 2.09
CA LYS A 59 -6.94 11.47 1.99
C LYS A 59 -7.08 11.98 0.56
N ASP A 60 -6.02 11.90 -0.22
CA ASP A 60 -5.95 12.44 -1.58
C ASP A 60 -6.83 11.64 -2.55
N TYR A 61 -6.96 10.32 -2.34
CA TYR A 61 -7.73 9.43 -3.20
C TYR A 61 -9.04 8.98 -2.55
N GLN A 62 -10.16 9.44 -3.10
CA GLN A 62 -11.51 9.11 -2.59
C GLN A 62 -11.79 7.62 -2.64
N VAL A 63 -11.17 6.89 -3.56
CA VAL A 63 -11.29 5.45 -3.73
C VAL A 63 -10.96 4.65 -2.46
N PHE A 64 -10.08 5.13 -1.59
CA PHE A 64 -9.79 4.47 -0.31
C PHE A 64 -10.92 4.61 0.71
N LYS A 65 -11.74 5.66 0.60
CA LYS A 65 -12.86 5.94 1.51
C LYS A 65 -14.13 5.19 1.10
N THR A 66 -14.50 5.28 -0.17
CA THR A 66 -15.80 4.81 -0.67
C THR A 66 -15.71 3.82 -1.85
N GLY A 67 -14.52 3.62 -2.41
CA GLY A 67 -14.31 2.72 -3.54
C GLY A 67 -14.48 1.24 -3.19
N SER A 68 -14.75 0.46 -4.21
CA SER A 68 -14.83 -0.99 -4.12
C SER A 68 -13.47 -1.63 -3.89
N ILE A 69 -13.46 -2.85 -3.41
CA ILE A 69 -12.27 -3.70 -3.30
C ILE A 69 -12.43 -4.95 -4.14
N MET A 70 -11.35 -5.39 -4.78
CA MET A 70 -11.31 -6.63 -5.52
C MET A 70 -9.98 -7.33 -5.31
N PHE A 71 -10.03 -8.63 -5.03
CA PHE A 71 -8.83 -9.45 -4.98
C PHE A 71 -8.33 -9.73 -6.40
N LEU A 72 -7.08 -9.41 -6.69
CA LEU A 72 -6.48 -9.51 -8.02
C LEU A 72 -5.48 -10.65 -8.14
N LYS A 73 -4.66 -10.88 -7.10
CA LYS A 73 -3.60 -11.88 -7.12
C LYS A 73 -3.37 -12.47 -5.74
N GLY A 74 -3.22 -13.78 -5.68
CA GLY A 74 -2.79 -14.49 -4.49
C GLY A 74 -1.84 -15.61 -4.87
N GLN A 75 -0.71 -15.65 -4.21
CA GLN A 75 0.20 -16.79 -4.17
C GLN A 75 0.93 -16.77 -2.82
N TYR A 76 1.70 -17.80 -2.51
CA TYR A 76 2.35 -17.92 -1.21
C TYR A 76 3.07 -16.63 -0.79
N LYS A 77 2.64 -16.01 0.32
CA LYS A 77 3.15 -14.77 0.90
C LYS A 77 3.09 -13.52 -0.01
N LEU A 78 2.42 -13.58 -1.15
CA LEU A 78 2.15 -12.44 -2.02
C LEU A 78 0.64 -12.27 -2.16
N ILE A 79 0.16 -11.06 -1.90
CA ILE A 79 -1.23 -10.67 -2.09
C ILE A 79 -1.31 -9.39 -2.90
N GLY A 80 -2.23 -9.35 -3.85
CA GLY A 80 -2.57 -8.16 -4.63
C GLY A 80 -4.06 -7.93 -4.63
N TYR A 81 -4.49 -6.71 -4.33
CA TYR A 81 -5.88 -6.30 -4.43
C TYR A 81 -6.01 -4.92 -5.09
N GLY A 82 -7.15 -4.69 -5.69
CA GLY A 82 -7.52 -3.42 -6.31
C GLY A 82 -8.49 -2.64 -5.44
N ARG A 83 -8.31 -1.33 -5.37
CA ARG A 83 -9.29 -0.36 -4.93
C ARG A 83 -9.71 0.44 -6.15
N PHE A 84 -11.00 0.55 -6.41
CA PHE A 84 -11.47 1.22 -7.61
C PHE A 84 -12.83 1.88 -7.43
N ASP A 85 -13.01 2.97 -8.13
CA ASP A 85 -14.27 3.69 -8.34
C ASP A 85 -14.32 4.20 -9.79
N GLU A 86 -15.18 5.18 -10.07
CA GLU A 86 -15.30 5.77 -11.40
C GLU A 86 -14.07 6.59 -11.80
N ASN A 87 -13.40 7.20 -10.82
CA ASN A 87 -12.30 8.14 -11.04
C ASN A 87 -10.92 7.48 -10.95
N ASP A 88 -10.72 6.63 -9.94
CA ASP A 88 -9.40 6.09 -9.62
C ASP A 88 -9.40 4.55 -9.60
N LYS A 89 -8.29 3.98 -10.06
CA LYS A 89 -8.01 2.54 -9.97
C LYS A 89 -6.61 2.34 -9.40
N ILE A 90 -6.56 1.72 -8.23
CA ILE A 90 -5.32 1.54 -7.47
C ILE A 90 -5.09 0.06 -7.20
N VAL A 91 -3.89 -0.41 -7.48
CA VAL A 91 -3.39 -1.75 -7.10
C VAL A 91 -2.54 -1.62 -5.86
N VAL A 92 -2.80 -2.46 -4.87
CA VAL A 92 -1.97 -2.61 -3.69
C VAL A 92 -1.36 -4.00 -3.71
N MET A 93 -0.02 -4.08 -3.62
CA MET A 93 0.73 -5.33 -3.57
C MET A 93 1.45 -5.45 -2.23
N ILE A 94 1.36 -6.62 -1.60
CA ILE A 94 2.04 -6.93 -0.35
C ILE A 94 2.81 -8.24 -0.51
N ASN A 95 4.11 -8.17 -0.39
CA ASN A 95 5.01 -9.33 -0.34
C ASN A 95 5.55 -9.50 1.08
N SER A 96 5.08 -10.51 1.79
CA SER A 96 5.55 -10.84 3.15
C SER A 96 6.60 -11.96 3.15
N SER A 97 7.19 -12.29 2.00
CA SER A 97 8.29 -13.27 1.89
C SER A 97 9.65 -12.60 1.95
N ASP A 98 10.68 -13.41 2.20
CA ASP A 98 12.09 -13.01 2.19
C ASP A 98 12.70 -13.04 0.77
N GLU A 99 11.88 -13.29 -0.25
CA GLU A 99 12.29 -13.41 -1.64
C GLU A 99 11.59 -12.35 -2.49
N VAL A 100 12.23 -11.98 -3.61
CA VAL A 100 11.56 -11.24 -4.67
C VAL A 100 10.42 -12.07 -5.23
N ARG A 101 9.27 -11.47 -5.43
CA ARG A 101 8.10 -12.09 -6.06
C ARG A 101 7.67 -11.29 -7.26
N GLU A 102 7.43 -11.98 -8.36
CA GLU A 102 6.90 -11.38 -9.58
C GLU A 102 5.46 -11.84 -9.82
N ALA A 103 4.65 -10.96 -10.37
CA ALA A 103 3.28 -11.29 -10.71
C ALA A 103 2.73 -10.42 -11.84
N ASP A 104 1.95 -11.06 -12.70
CA ASP A 104 1.07 -10.36 -13.64
C ASP A 104 -0.27 -10.10 -12.95
N ILE A 105 -0.65 -8.84 -12.88
CA ILE A 105 -1.83 -8.37 -12.17
C ILE A 105 -2.93 -8.03 -13.19
N PRO A 106 -4.09 -8.70 -13.13
CA PRO A 106 -5.16 -8.51 -14.09
C PRO A 106 -5.97 -7.23 -13.81
N VAL A 107 -5.41 -6.08 -14.18
CA VAL A 107 -6.03 -4.76 -13.97
C VAL A 107 -7.27 -4.55 -14.86
N TRP A 108 -7.42 -5.35 -15.93
CA TRP A 108 -8.64 -5.36 -16.74
C TRP A 108 -9.90 -5.67 -15.90
N ARG A 109 -9.76 -6.40 -14.80
CA ARG A 109 -10.88 -6.70 -13.89
C ARG A 109 -11.42 -5.47 -13.18
N MET A 110 -10.63 -4.39 -13.09
CA MET A 110 -11.06 -3.08 -12.60
C MET A 110 -11.51 -2.14 -13.72
N GLY A 111 -11.60 -2.64 -14.95
CA GLY A 111 -12.01 -1.86 -16.14
C GLY A 111 -10.85 -1.17 -16.87
N ILE A 112 -9.59 -1.48 -16.57
CA ILE A 112 -8.44 -0.97 -17.32
C ILE A 112 -8.16 -1.93 -18.47
N ILE A 113 -8.83 -1.69 -19.62
CA ILE A 113 -8.77 -2.56 -20.80
C ILE A 113 -7.96 -1.96 -21.96
N GLN A 114 -7.68 -0.68 -21.94
CA GLN A 114 -6.89 0.01 -22.94
C GLN A 114 -5.41 -0.06 -22.62
N GLU A 115 -4.56 0.06 -23.64
CA GLU A 115 -3.14 0.27 -23.46
C GLU A 115 -2.92 1.64 -22.80
N THR A 116 -2.54 1.62 -21.55
CA THR A 116 -2.30 2.79 -20.70
C THR A 116 -1.11 2.50 -19.78
N ARG A 117 -0.93 3.31 -18.78
CA ARG A 117 0.15 3.15 -17.81
C ARG A 117 -0.39 3.30 -16.40
N MET A 118 0.28 2.65 -15.48
CA MET A 118 0.08 2.86 -14.04
C MET A 118 1.38 3.37 -13.43
N ALA A 119 1.30 4.18 -12.39
CA ALA A 119 2.46 4.71 -11.69
C ALA A 119 2.46 4.30 -10.23
N ARG A 120 3.61 3.96 -9.70
CA ARG A 120 3.79 3.70 -8.29
C ARG A 120 3.73 5.00 -7.51
N LEU A 121 2.85 5.06 -6.50
CA LEU A 121 2.73 6.16 -5.55
C LEU A 121 3.65 5.97 -4.34
N MET A 122 3.88 4.71 -3.94
CA MET A 122 4.70 4.37 -2.80
C MET A 122 5.26 2.95 -2.92
N LEU A 123 6.48 2.78 -2.48
CA LEU A 123 7.11 1.50 -2.15
C LEU A 123 7.56 1.57 -0.70
N SER A 124 7.30 0.51 0.07
CA SER A 124 7.94 0.27 1.36
C SER A 124 8.60 -1.10 1.33
N ASP A 125 9.82 -1.21 1.79
CA ASP A 125 10.58 -2.44 1.88
C ASP A 125 11.38 -2.53 3.20
N ARG A 126 12.44 -3.33 3.25
CA ARG A 126 13.27 -3.48 4.46
C ARG A 126 14.08 -2.22 4.77
N GLU A 127 14.51 -1.49 3.77
CA GLU A 127 15.39 -0.33 3.92
C GLU A 127 14.63 0.93 4.32
N GLY A 128 13.32 1.01 3.98
CA GLY A 128 12.54 2.20 4.30
C GLY A 128 11.28 2.30 3.45
N TYR A 129 10.99 3.51 2.99
CA TYR A 129 9.96 3.77 2.01
C TYR A 129 10.41 4.83 1.00
N SER A 130 9.79 4.81 -0.17
CA SER A 130 10.06 5.75 -1.26
C SER A 130 8.77 6.10 -1.97
N ASP A 131 8.62 7.36 -2.36
CA ASP A 131 7.58 7.89 -3.24
C ASP A 131 8.08 8.07 -4.68
N GLU A 132 9.26 7.53 -5.00
CA GLU A 132 9.80 7.55 -6.34
C GLU A 132 8.86 6.83 -7.31
N ALA A 133 8.43 7.55 -8.35
CA ALA A 133 7.53 7.04 -9.34
C ALA A 133 8.22 5.98 -10.22
N LYS A 134 7.60 4.81 -10.33
CA LYS A 134 7.93 3.80 -11.34
C LYS A 134 6.70 3.57 -12.20
N VAL A 135 6.87 3.58 -13.52
CA VAL A 135 5.77 3.40 -14.46
C VAL A 135 5.68 1.94 -14.88
N TYR A 136 4.47 1.42 -14.92
CA TYR A 136 4.12 0.08 -15.35
C TYR A 136 3.22 0.17 -16.59
N PRO A 137 3.64 -0.33 -17.75
CA PRO A 137 2.77 -0.38 -18.92
C PRO A 137 1.66 -1.39 -18.69
N VAL A 138 0.44 -1.06 -19.10
CA VAL A 138 -0.67 -2.00 -19.17
C VAL A 138 -0.63 -2.64 -20.55
N VAL A 139 -0.43 -3.95 -20.60
CA VAL A 139 -0.39 -4.74 -21.85
C VAL A 139 -1.42 -5.86 -21.74
N ASN A 140 -2.36 -5.92 -22.67
CA ASN A 140 -3.46 -6.88 -22.66
C ASN A 140 -4.24 -6.90 -21.32
N GLY A 141 -4.41 -5.73 -20.68
CA GLY A 141 -5.08 -5.59 -19.40
C GLY A 141 -4.30 -6.10 -18.17
N LEU A 142 -3.00 -6.36 -18.33
CA LEU A 142 -2.10 -6.82 -17.27
C LEU A 142 -1.00 -5.78 -17.01
N ILE A 143 -0.57 -5.68 -15.77
CA ILE A 143 0.72 -5.07 -15.40
C ILE A 143 1.63 -6.14 -14.81
N HIS A 144 2.91 -6.11 -15.20
CA HIS A 144 3.94 -6.97 -14.59
C HIS A 144 4.58 -6.24 -13.43
N VAL A 145 4.55 -6.83 -12.24
CA VAL A 145 5.05 -6.22 -11.00
C VAL A 145 6.07 -7.14 -10.33
N GLU A 146 7.26 -6.60 -10.10
CA GLU A 146 8.29 -7.20 -9.26
C GLU A 146 8.21 -6.59 -7.86
N CYS A 147 7.97 -7.43 -6.86
CA CYS A 147 7.82 -7.04 -5.46
C CYS A 147 9.08 -7.45 -4.67
N PRO A 148 9.89 -6.52 -4.18
CA PRO A 148 11.04 -6.82 -3.32
C PRO A 148 10.66 -7.65 -2.10
N PRO A 149 11.62 -8.30 -1.41
CA PRO A 149 11.36 -8.99 -0.17
C PRO A 149 10.76 -8.05 0.90
N MET A 150 9.77 -8.54 1.64
CA MET A 150 9.12 -7.79 2.73
C MET A 150 8.67 -6.40 2.30
N SER A 151 8.03 -6.29 1.13
CA SER A 151 7.64 -5.02 0.53
C SER A 151 6.13 -4.86 0.36
N GLY A 152 5.71 -3.60 0.32
CA GLY A 152 4.38 -3.19 -0.08
C GLY A 152 4.43 -2.07 -1.11
N MET A 153 3.53 -2.08 -2.08
CA MET A 153 3.44 -1.06 -3.12
C MET A 153 2.02 -0.60 -3.33
N ILE A 154 1.88 0.68 -3.63
CA ILE A 154 0.63 1.31 -4.07
C ILE A 154 0.86 1.85 -5.47
N ILE A 155 0.07 1.37 -6.44
CA ILE A 155 0.22 1.67 -7.87
C ILE A 155 -1.11 2.17 -8.40
N LYS A 156 -1.13 3.36 -8.99
CA LYS A 156 -2.35 4.02 -9.48
C LYS A 156 -2.34 4.11 -11.01
N ASP A 157 -3.52 4.04 -11.62
CA ASP A 157 -3.70 4.38 -13.03
C ASP A 157 -3.29 5.85 -13.28
N ILE A 158 -2.60 6.07 -14.39
CA ILE A 158 -2.33 7.42 -14.90
C ILE A 158 -3.38 7.66 -15.99
N GLU A 159 -4.24 8.65 -15.81
CA GLU A 159 -5.08 9.10 -16.89
C GLU A 159 -4.17 9.44 -18.08
N SER A 160 -4.48 8.88 -19.25
CA SER A 160 -3.86 9.33 -20.47
C SER A 160 -4.17 10.83 -20.59
N MET A 161 -3.16 11.67 -20.41
CA MET A 161 -3.28 13.06 -20.80
C MET A 161 -3.65 13.06 -22.28
N GLY A 162 -4.94 13.37 -22.54
CA GLY A 162 -5.51 13.53 -23.87
C GLY A 162 -4.90 14.71 -24.61
#